data_cf01e44e4e473519e38e511ef18abbb9
#
_entry.id   cf01e44e4e473519e38e511ef18abbb9
#
_cell.length_a   1.000
_cell.length_b   1.000
_cell.length_c   1.000
_cell.angle_alpha   90.00
_cell.angle_beta   90.00
_cell.angle_gamma   90.00
#
_symmetry.space_group_name_H-M   'P 1'
#
loop_
_entity.id
_entity.type
_entity.pdbx_description
1 polymer ?
#
loop_
_entity_poly.entity_id
_entity_poly.type
_entity_poly.pdbx_seq_one_letter_code
_entity_poly.pdbx_strand_id
1 'polypeptide(L)'
;MKVLYCNPTFWEYRLPFYAELNRLFKGNFHVLYSTRYFMSKHRKLLDEIKRELGKNAHPYDNEIVFDFKTRSFSKYQEGDKSISVPTALWGMISEIKPDVLITEGFFQWTPIVQLYGLIHRIPVFMGYERTLHTERNNSKFKTFTRKIQDKLFRGYLVNGSETKKYLESIGVAPEKIFIGGMSADSKGLRDAINSYSDESRELFKKKFQRGKDGLIYLFTGQLITRKGIIPLLNAWKDHIKNHPNDSLIVVGDGELINECKELSLNEPSIFLEGRVEYYNIYRYYAIADVYFLPTIEDNWSLVVPEAMACGLPVATSIYNGCHPELIHEGENGITFDTFDQGSMVKALDYFHHQDLKAMGRKSIELEKPFNTVNCARREFDAIVKMTKQKA
;
A
#
# COMPACT_ATOMS: atom_id res chain seq x y z
N MET A 1 0.64 12.07 -26.55
CA MET A 1 0.15 12.68 -25.32
C MET A 1 1.23 12.48 -24.26
N LYS A 2 1.78 13.57 -23.80
CA LYS A 2 2.82 13.60 -22.75
C LYS A 2 2.15 13.79 -21.40
N VAL A 3 2.32 12.83 -20.52
CA VAL A 3 1.76 12.84 -19.15
C VAL A 3 2.86 13.14 -18.16
N LEU A 4 2.62 14.07 -17.24
CA LEU A 4 3.53 14.36 -16.14
C LEU A 4 2.86 14.04 -14.81
N TYR A 5 3.43 13.09 -14.07
CA TYR A 5 3.05 12.76 -12.70
C TYR A 5 3.93 13.56 -11.73
N CYS A 6 3.33 14.47 -10.97
CA CYS A 6 3.98 15.26 -9.93
C CYS A 6 3.79 14.54 -8.59
N ASN A 7 4.79 13.77 -8.17
CA ASN A 7 4.74 12.96 -6.95
C ASN A 7 5.74 13.47 -5.89
N PRO A 8 5.30 14.22 -4.88
CA PRO A 8 6.18 14.69 -3.81
C PRO A 8 6.75 13.57 -2.94
N THR A 9 6.19 12.34 -3.01
CA THR A 9 6.58 11.20 -2.17
C THR A 9 6.76 9.96 -3.04
N PHE A 10 7.89 9.86 -3.74
CA PHE A 10 8.19 8.68 -4.56
C PHE A 10 8.58 7.50 -3.66
N TRP A 11 7.84 6.40 -3.76
CA TRP A 11 8.13 5.15 -3.07
C TRP A 11 8.58 4.07 -4.05
N GLU A 12 9.46 3.20 -3.58
CA GLU A 12 10.13 2.13 -4.34
C GLU A 12 9.13 1.21 -5.09
N TYR A 13 8.05 0.82 -4.43
CA TYR A 13 7.01 -0.04 -4.98
C TYR A 13 6.25 0.56 -6.18
N ARG A 14 6.31 1.89 -6.36
CA ARG A 14 5.66 2.57 -7.48
C ARG A 14 6.47 2.51 -8.78
N LEU A 15 7.75 2.18 -8.71
CA LEU A 15 8.63 2.18 -9.87
C LEU A 15 8.16 1.21 -10.99
N PRO A 16 7.82 -0.05 -10.71
CA PRO A 16 7.30 -0.96 -11.75
C PRO A 16 6.00 -0.45 -12.40
N PHE A 17 5.14 0.18 -11.61
CA PHE A 17 3.89 0.77 -12.08
C PHE A 17 4.14 1.96 -13.02
N TYR A 18 5.05 2.86 -12.67
CA TYR A 18 5.43 3.99 -13.53
C TYR A 18 6.16 3.54 -14.81
N ALA A 19 6.99 2.50 -14.72
CA ALA A 19 7.63 1.91 -15.88
C ALA A 19 6.60 1.34 -16.87
N GLU A 20 5.57 0.66 -16.37
CA GLU A 20 4.49 0.13 -17.22
C GLU A 20 3.63 1.26 -17.83
N LEU A 21 3.31 2.31 -17.06
CA LEU A 21 2.65 3.49 -17.61
C LEU A 21 3.51 4.15 -18.70
N ASN A 22 4.82 4.26 -18.50
CA ASN A 22 5.74 4.79 -19.49
C ASN A 22 5.72 3.97 -20.79
N ARG A 23 5.66 2.64 -20.66
CA ARG A 23 5.51 1.73 -21.81
C ARG A 23 4.18 1.98 -22.55
N LEU A 24 3.06 2.09 -21.82
CA LEU A 24 1.73 2.32 -22.36
C LEU A 24 1.60 3.68 -23.07
N PHE A 25 2.22 4.72 -22.51
CA PHE A 25 2.32 6.05 -23.13
C PHE A 25 3.44 6.17 -24.17
N LYS A 26 4.07 5.06 -24.57
CA LYS A 26 5.12 4.99 -25.60
C LYS A 26 6.30 5.92 -25.32
N GLY A 27 6.79 5.92 -24.09
CA GLY A 27 7.90 6.75 -23.64
C GLY A 27 7.54 8.22 -23.37
N ASN A 28 6.26 8.54 -23.18
CA ASN A 28 5.79 9.91 -22.90
C ASN A 28 5.13 10.04 -21.51
N PHE A 29 5.44 9.14 -20.58
CA PHE A 29 5.05 9.26 -19.18
C PHE A 29 6.25 9.73 -18.36
N HIS A 30 6.16 10.92 -17.81
CA HIS A 30 7.21 11.57 -17.04
C HIS A 30 6.83 11.59 -15.55
N VAL A 31 7.81 11.44 -14.67
CA VAL A 31 7.63 11.52 -13.22
C VAL A 31 8.54 12.59 -12.66
N LEU A 32 7.95 13.61 -12.06
CA LEU A 32 8.63 14.64 -11.29
C LEU A 32 8.48 14.31 -9.81
N TYR A 33 9.58 14.09 -9.09
CA TYR A 33 9.56 13.57 -7.74
C TYR A 33 10.56 14.27 -6.82
N SER A 34 10.17 14.46 -5.54
CA SER A 34 11.06 15.02 -4.54
C SER A 34 12.16 14.02 -4.16
N THR A 35 13.41 14.50 -4.12
CA THR A 35 14.55 13.72 -3.64
C THR A 35 14.73 13.79 -2.13
N ARG A 36 13.95 14.63 -1.45
CA ARG A 36 14.07 14.89 0.00
C ARG A 36 13.97 13.63 0.86
N TYR A 37 13.12 12.68 0.46
CA TYR A 37 12.88 11.45 1.20
C TYR A 37 13.87 10.33 0.85
N PHE A 38 14.78 10.57 -0.12
CA PHE A 38 15.83 9.63 -0.47
C PHE A 38 16.99 9.74 0.51
N MET A 39 16.91 9.00 1.61
CA MET A 39 18.04 8.87 2.53
C MET A 39 19.17 8.04 1.90
N SER A 40 20.38 8.07 2.50
CA SER A 40 21.58 7.37 2.00
C SER A 40 21.40 5.88 1.69
N LYS A 41 20.47 5.20 2.36
CA LYS A 41 20.11 3.79 2.09
C LYS A 41 19.28 3.56 0.81
N HIS A 42 18.81 4.61 0.14
CA HIS A 42 18.00 4.53 -1.08
C HIS A 42 18.78 4.91 -2.36
N ARG A 43 20.12 4.98 -2.33
CA ARG A 43 20.93 5.25 -3.54
C ARG A 43 20.64 4.27 -4.67
N LYS A 44 20.44 2.99 -4.37
CA LYS A 44 20.07 1.96 -5.36
C LYS A 44 18.78 2.33 -6.10
N LEU A 45 17.81 2.89 -5.40
CA LEU A 45 16.54 3.30 -6.00
C LEU A 45 16.74 4.39 -7.06
N LEU A 46 17.65 5.35 -6.86
CA LEU A 46 17.94 6.37 -7.86
C LEU A 46 18.49 5.78 -9.15
N ASP A 47 19.36 4.76 -9.05
CA ASP A 47 19.90 4.05 -10.22
C ASP A 47 18.83 3.22 -10.91
N GLU A 48 17.93 2.60 -10.15
CA GLU A 48 16.78 1.86 -10.68
C GLU A 48 15.78 2.80 -11.39
N ILE A 49 15.47 3.95 -10.80
CA ILE A 49 14.61 4.97 -11.44
C ILE A 49 15.22 5.43 -12.77
N LYS A 50 16.54 5.70 -12.80
CA LYS A 50 17.22 6.08 -14.04
C LYS A 50 17.20 4.97 -15.09
N ARG A 51 17.35 3.71 -14.67
CA ARG A 51 17.31 2.56 -15.57
C ARG A 51 15.91 2.38 -16.18
N GLU A 52 14.85 2.45 -15.38
CA GLU A 52 13.48 2.15 -15.79
C GLU A 52 12.79 3.33 -16.52
N LEU A 53 13.02 4.56 -16.08
CA LEU A 53 12.36 5.75 -16.62
C LEU A 53 13.29 6.63 -17.46
N GLY A 54 14.61 6.49 -17.31
CA GLY A 54 15.61 7.24 -18.07
C GLY A 54 15.39 8.76 -17.99
N LYS A 55 15.31 9.41 -19.16
CA LYS A 55 15.09 10.85 -19.29
C LYS A 55 13.71 11.34 -18.83
N ASN A 56 12.79 10.41 -18.54
CA ASN A 56 11.44 10.74 -18.07
C ASN A 56 11.36 10.82 -16.53
N ALA A 57 12.45 10.53 -15.82
CA ALA A 57 12.59 10.73 -14.40
C ALA A 57 13.18 12.12 -14.10
N HIS A 58 12.43 12.95 -13.39
CA HIS A 58 12.80 14.33 -13.07
C HIS A 58 12.95 14.49 -11.56
N PRO A 59 14.18 14.37 -11.01
CA PRO A 59 14.42 14.62 -9.59
C PRO A 59 14.26 16.09 -9.26
N TYR A 60 13.66 16.38 -8.11
CA TYR A 60 13.39 17.71 -7.60
C TYR A 60 13.93 17.87 -6.17
N ASP A 61 14.77 18.86 -5.94
CA ASP A 61 15.43 19.15 -4.65
C ASP A 61 15.27 20.61 -4.16
N ASN A 62 14.59 21.45 -4.95
CA ASN A 62 14.42 22.88 -4.66
C ASN A 62 13.20 23.15 -3.75
N GLU A 63 13.17 22.51 -2.58
CA GLU A 63 12.12 22.73 -1.58
C GLU A 63 12.64 23.55 -0.40
N ILE A 64 11.94 24.64 -0.08
CA ILE A 64 12.15 25.33 1.20
C ILE A 64 11.29 24.62 2.24
N VAL A 65 11.93 24.13 3.29
CA VAL A 65 11.29 23.34 4.33
C VAL A 65 11.14 24.13 5.59
N PHE A 66 9.93 24.14 6.12
CA PHE A 66 9.60 24.68 7.44
C PHE A 66 9.20 23.53 8.35
N ASP A 67 10.02 23.25 9.36
CA ASP A 67 9.72 22.21 10.35
C ASP A 67 8.94 22.80 11.52
N PHE A 68 7.77 22.25 11.79
CA PHE A 68 6.93 22.65 12.92
C PHE A 68 6.83 21.49 13.91
N LYS A 69 7.27 21.71 15.15
CA LYS A 69 6.95 20.80 16.25
C LYS A 69 5.47 20.97 16.59
N THR A 70 4.63 20.08 16.06
CA THR A 70 3.21 20.06 16.40
C THR A 70 2.91 18.89 17.31
N ARG A 71 2.16 19.15 18.41
CA ARG A 71 1.52 18.05 19.16
C ARG A 71 0.58 17.32 18.18
N SER A 72 0.85 16.04 17.99
CA SER A 72 0.04 15.20 17.09
C SER A 72 -1.43 15.18 17.54
N PHE A 73 -2.35 15.49 16.63
CA PHE A 73 -3.79 15.34 16.86
C PHE A 73 -4.28 13.92 16.59
N SER A 74 -3.45 13.04 16.08
CA SER A 74 -3.75 11.62 15.86
C SER A 74 -2.95 10.76 16.83
N LYS A 75 -3.66 9.93 17.59
CA LYS A 75 -3.08 8.96 18.54
C LYS A 75 -2.15 7.94 17.87
N TYR A 76 -2.16 7.87 16.52
CA TYR A 76 -1.48 6.87 15.70
C TYR A 76 -0.50 7.45 14.67
N GLN A 77 -0.29 8.77 14.65
CA GLN A 77 0.68 9.43 13.78
C GLN A 77 1.63 10.25 14.62
N GLU A 78 2.78 9.69 14.94
CA GLU A 78 3.93 10.43 15.45
C GLU A 78 4.81 10.87 14.27
N GLY A 79 5.19 12.14 14.26
CA GLY A 79 6.13 12.70 13.31
C GLY A 79 6.05 14.22 13.28
N ASP A 80 7.20 14.86 13.18
CA ASP A 80 7.32 16.30 12.96
C ASP A 80 6.61 16.65 11.64
N LYS A 81 5.68 17.60 11.70
CA LYS A 81 5.01 18.10 10.50
C LYS A 81 5.92 19.12 9.85
N SER A 82 6.40 18.82 8.66
CA SER A 82 7.10 19.77 7.82
C SER A 82 6.21 20.26 6.69
N ILE A 83 6.25 21.55 6.43
CA ILE A 83 5.66 22.14 5.22
C ILE A 83 6.80 22.39 4.25
N SER A 84 6.72 21.82 3.07
CA SER A 84 7.67 22.10 1.99
C SER A 84 7.04 23.03 0.96
N VAL A 85 7.76 24.05 0.57
CA VAL A 85 7.34 24.97 -0.51
C VAL A 85 8.20 24.71 -1.74
N PRO A 86 7.63 24.16 -2.81
CA PRO A 86 8.37 23.84 -4.03
C PRO A 86 8.55 25.10 -4.89
N THR A 87 9.72 25.74 -4.80
CA THR A 87 9.97 27.05 -5.43
C THR A 87 10.17 27.01 -6.94
N ALA A 88 10.72 25.92 -7.49
CA ALA A 88 11.02 25.77 -8.91
C ALA A 88 10.03 24.86 -9.67
N LEU A 89 8.99 24.35 -9.01
CA LEU A 89 8.05 23.36 -9.58
C LEU A 89 7.41 23.86 -10.87
N TRP A 90 6.98 25.12 -10.90
CA TRP A 90 6.37 25.76 -12.06
C TRP A 90 7.30 25.74 -13.28
N GLY A 91 8.57 26.12 -13.09
CA GLY A 91 9.59 26.14 -14.14
C GLY A 91 9.82 24.74 -14.74
N MET A 92 9.95 23.74 -13.89
CA MET A 92 10.15 22.35 -14.33
C MET A 92 8.95 21.81 -15.13
N ILE A 93 7.72 22.10 -14.69
CA ILE A 93 6.52 21.75 -15.46
C ILE A 93 6.55 22.43 -16.83
N SER A 94 6.95 23.72 -16.88
CA SER A 94 7.05 24.49 -18.13
C SER A 94 8.10 23.94 -19.09
N GLU A 95 9.21 23.44 -18.59
CA GLU A 95 10.27 22.80 -19.42
C GLU A 95 9.79 21.46 -20.02
N ILE A 96 9.07 20.65 -19.24
CA ILE A 96 8.57 19.34 -19.66
C ILE A 96 7.45 19.49 -20.69
N LYS A 97 6.62 20.53 -20.62
CA LYS A 97 5.48 20.83 -21.51
C LYS A 97 4.51 19.63 -21.61
N PRO A 98 3.85 19.23 -20.52
CA PRO A 98 2.92 18.11 -20.52
C PRO A 98 1.59 18.47 -21.22
N ASP A 99 0.94 17.46 -21.80
CA ASP A 99 -0.44 17.54 -22.28
C ASP A 99 -1.46 17.20 -21.16
N VAL A 100 -1.01 16.47 -20.14
CA VAL A 100 -1.79 16.03 -18.97
C VAL A 100 -0.93 16.11 -17.73
N LEU A 101 -1.51 16.58 -16.64
CA LEU A 101 -0.90 16.64 -15.32
C LEU A 101 -1.59 15.66 -14.37
N ILE A 102 -0.80 14.97 -13.55
CA ILE A 102 -1.28 14.18 -12.41
C ILE A 102 -0.57 14.68 -11.17
N THR A 103 -1.30 14.90 -10.07
CA THR A 103 -0.72 15.25 -8.77
C THR A 103 -1.11 14.23 -7.72
N GLU A 104 -0.27 14.03 -6.69
CA GLU A 104 -0.50 13.07 -5.61
C GLU A 104 -1.16 13.76 -4.42
N GLY A 105 -2.39 13.35 -4.08
CA GLY A 105 -3.10 13.81 -2.89
C GLY A 105 -3.30 15.33 -2.80
N PHE A 106 -3.81 15.79 -1.66
CA PHE A 106 -3.96 17.22 -1.35
C PHE A 106 -2.71 17.76 -0.64
N PHE A 107 -1.52 17.51 -1.24
CA PHE A 107 -0.24 17.97 -0.73
C PHE A 107 0.14 19.36 -1.25
N GLN A 108 1.31 19.86 -0.81
CA GLN A 108 1.78 21.22 -1.10
C GLN A 108 2.03 21.48 -2.59
N TRP A 109 2.34 20.45 -3.38
CA TRP A 109 2.54 20.57 -4.83
C TRP A 109 1.22 20.78 -5.57
N THR A 110 0.14 20.23 -5.06
CA THR A 110 -1.17 20.19 -5.72
C THR A 110 -1.73 21.56 -6.13
N PRO A 111 -1.72 22.60 -5.26
CA PRO A 111 -2.20 23.93 -5.67
C PRO A 111 -1.43 24.54 -6.83
N ILE A 112 -0.11 24.31 -6.89
CA ILE A 112 0.74 24.81 -7.98
C ILE A 112 0.43 24.09 -9.29
N VAL A 113 0.31 22.76 -9.24
CA VAL A 113 -0.04 21.92 -10.39
C VAL A 113 -1.43 22.29 -10.93
N GLN A 114 -2.40 22.52 -10.04
CA GLN A 114 -3.75 22.95 -10.42
C GLN A 114 -3.75 24.33 -11.07
N LEU A 115 -3.02 25.29 -10.49
CA LEU A 115 -2.93 26.65 -11.04
C LEU A 115 -2.25 26.64 -12.42
N TYR A 116 -1.19 25.84 -12.56
CA TYR A 116 -0.52 25.66 -13.86
C TYR A 116 -1.48 25.09 -14.90
N GLY A 117 -2.19 23.99 -14.56
CA GLY A 117 -3.18 23.36 -15.41
C GLY A 117 -4.30 24.32 -15.85
N LEU A 118 -4.79 25.13 -14.91
CA LEU A 118 -5.84 26.13 -15.17
C LEU A 118 -5.38 27.20 -16.16
N ILE A 119 -4.19 27.79 -15.94
CA ILE A 119 -3.64 28.87 -16.79
C ILE A 119 -3.34 28.35 -18.20
N HIS A 120 -2.76 27.16 -18.31
CA HIS A 120 -2.36 26.57 -19.59
C HIS A 120 -3.44 25.69 -20.24
N ARG A 121 -4.63 25.58 -19.61
CA ARG A 121 -5.75 24.74 -20.06
C ARG A 121 -5.38 23.26 -20.21
N ILE A 122 -4.54 22.77 -19.32
CA ILE A 122 -4.09 21.37 -19.25
C ILE A 122 -4.95 20.63 -18.24
N PRO A 123 -5.54 19.46 -18.56
CA PRO A 123 -6.32 18.67 -17.62
C PRO A 123 -5.43 18.15 -16.48
N VAL A 124 -5.92 18.31 -15.24
CA VAL A 124 -5.24 17.87 -14.02
C VAL A 124 -6.03 16.72 -13.40
N PHE A 125 -5.36 15.61 -13.17
CA PHE A 125 -5.86 14.48 -12.42
C PHE A 125 -5.23 14.43 -11.01
N MET A 126 -5.90 13.76 -10.08
CA MET A 126 -5.35 13.49 -8.76
C MET A 126 -5.23 11.99 -8.51
N GLY A 127 -4.03 11.51 -8.16
CA GLY A 127 -3.83 10.24 -7.48
C GLY A 127 -4.25 10.37 -6.01
N TYR A 128 -5.15 9.53 -5.52
CA TYR A 128 -5.64 9.62 -4.14
C TYR A 128 -5.87 8.23 -3.52
N GLU A 129 -5.45 8.06 -2.26
CA GLU A 129 -5.45 6.75 -1.62
C GLU A 129 -6.22 6.71 -0.29
N ARG A 130 -6.52 7.87 0.34
CA ARG A 130 -7.08 7.90 1.69
C ARG A 130 -8.55 7.51 1.71
N THR A 131 -8.91 6.70 2.72
CA THR A 131 -10.26 6.16 2.92
C THR A 131 -11.08 7.00 3.90
N LEU A 132 -12.38 6.69 4.05
CA LEU A 132 -13.21 7.29 5.10
C LEU A 132 -12.62 7.09 6.49
N HIS A 133 -12.08 5.91 6.77
CA HIS A 133 -11.48 5.60 8.07
C HIS A 133 -10.21 6.42 8.33
N THR A 134 -9.31 6.53 7.35
CA THR A 134 -8.06 7.29 7.51
C THR A 134 -8.27 8.80 7.53
N GLU A 135 -9.38 9.29 6.99
CA GLU A 135 -9.76 10.71 6.96
C GLU A 135 -10.86 11.08 7.99
N ARG A 136 -11.23 10.15 8.91
CA ARG A 136 -12.32 10.35 9.90
C ARG A 136 -12.13 11.56 10.82
N ASN A 137 -10.88 11.98 11.03
CA ASN A 137 -10.53 13.11 11.89
C ASN A 137 -10.30 14.42 11.12
N ASN A 138 -10.72 14.50 9.86
CA ASN A 138 -10.55 15.71 9.07
C ASN A 138 -11.39 16.87 9.59
N SER A 139 -10.78 18.06 9.64
CA SER A 139 -11.50 19.26 9.97
C SER A 139 -12.48 19.67 8.86
N LYS A 140 -13.59 20.33 9.23
CA LYS A 140 -14.55 20.90 8.27
C LYS A 140 -13.90 21.86 7.29
N PHE A 141 -12.86 22.59 7.72
CA PHE A 141 -12.09 23.49 6.86
C PHE A 141 -11.33 22.73 5.77
N LYS A 142 -10.67 21.60 6.10
CA LYS A 142 -10.01 20.75 5.09
C LYS A 142 -11.02 20.20 4.08
N THR A 143 -12.19 19.75 4.55
CA THR A 143 -13.24 19.26 3.67
C THR A 143 -13.72 20.35 2.73
N PHE A 144 -13.92 21.58 3.23
CA PHE A 144 -14.33 22.73 2.43
C PHE A 144 -13.29 23.09 1.36
N THR A 145 -12.00 23.16 1.73
CA THR A 145 -10.92 23.44 0.76
C THR A 145 -10.82 22.38 -0.33
N ARG A 146 -11.00 21.10 0.01
CA ARG A 146 -11.02 19.99 -0.96
C ARG A 146 -12.19 20.07 -1.93
N LYS A 147 -13.37 20.48 -1.48
CA LYS A 147 -14.52 20.76 -2.36
C LYS A 147 -14.27 21.88 -3.36
N ILE A 148 -13.53 22.91 -2.96
CA ILE A 148 -13.13 23.98 -3.90
C ILE A 148 -12.12 23.44 -4.92
N GLN A 149 -11.10 22.70 -4.46
CA GLN A 149 -10.08 22.13 -5.32
C GLN A 149 -10.64 21.10 -6.31
N ASP A 150 -11.71 20.36 -5.95
CA ASP A 150 -12.37 19.42 -6.86
C ASP A 150 -12.78 20.05 -8.19
N LYS A 151 -13.19 21.31 -8.19
CA LYS A 151 -13.60 22.02 -9.41
C LYS A 151 -12.45 22.17 -10.43
N LEU A 152 -11.20 22.05 -9.98
CA LEU A 152 -10.01 22.17 -10.81
C LEU A 152 -9.47 20.80 -11.26
N PHE A 153 -10.05 19.68 -10.78
CA PHE A 153 -9.65 18.35 -11.22
C PHE A 153 -10.55 17.82 -12.32
N ARG A 154 -9.92 17.25 -13.32
CA ARG A 154 -10.58 16.50 -14.39
C ARG A 154 -11.09 15.16 -13.88
N GLY A 155 -10.35 14.50 -12.98
CA GLY A 155 -10.71 13.24 -12.38
C GLY A 155 -9.73 12.78 -11.30
N TYR A 156 -10.13 11.69 -10.65
CA TYR A 156 -9.40 11.05 -9.56
C TYR A 156 -9.04 9.62 -9.94
N LEU A 157 -7.79 9.25 -9.71
CA LEU A 157 -7.26 7.91 -9.87
C LEU A 157 -7.08 7.34 -8.46
N VAL A 158 -7.91 6.38 -8.07
CA VAL A 158 -7.97 5.88 -6.70
C VAL A 158 -7.61 4.40 -6.61
N ASN A 159 -7.12 3.99 -5.46
CA ASN A 159 -6.73 2.62 -5.17
C ASN A 159 -7.93 1.66 -5.03
N GLY A 160 -9.05 2.09 -4.40
CA GLY A 160 -10.18 1.21 -4.16
C GLY A 160 -11.49 1.93 -3.84
N SER A 161 -12.51 1.12 -3.57
CA SER A 161 -13.87 1.57 -3.27
C SER A 161 -13.97 2.40 -1.98
N GLU A 162 -13.16 2.09 -0.96
CA GLU A 162 -13.14 2.86 0.28
C GLU A 162 -12.65 4.30 0.06
N THR A 163 -11.67 4.49 -0.83
CA THR A 163 -11.23 5.83 -1.24
C THR A 163 -12.27 6.53 -2.10
N LYS A 164 -12.95 5.80 -3.00
CA LYS A 164 -14.08 6.33 -3.77
C LYS A 164 -15.19 6.81 -2.84
N LYS A 165 -15.62 6.01 -1.86
CA LYS A 165 -16.62 6.40 -0.85
C LYS A 165 -16.24 7.69 -0.11
N TYR A 166 -14.95 7.84 0.23
CA TYR A 166 -14.49 9.07 0.86
C TYR A 166 -14.67 10.29 -0.06
N LEU A 167 -14.22 10.22 -1.32
CA LEU A 167 -14.36 11.32 -2.27
C LEU A 167 -15.81 11.68 -2.53
N GLU A 168 -16.71 10.69 -2.68
CA GLU A 168 -18.14 10.89 -2.80
C GLU A 168 -18.74 11.59 -1.55
N SER A 169 -18.28 11.21 -0.36
CA SER A 169 -18.73 11.83 0.90
C SER A 169 -18.38 13.31 1.02
N ILE A 170 -17.34 13.76 0.34
CA ILE A 170 -16.98 15.19 0.27
C ILE A 170 -17.55 15.89 -0.96
N GLY A 171 -18.39 15.21 -1.76
CA GLY A 171 -19.16 15.79 -2.87
C GLY A 171 -18.50 15.69 -4.24
N VAL A 172 -17.46 14.87 -4.42
CA VAL A 172 -16.91 14.56 -5.75
C VAL A 172 -17.89 13.69 -6.52
N ALA A 173 -18.17 14.07 -7.76
CA ALA A 173 -19.07 13.35 -8.64
C ALA A 173 -18.52 11.95 -9.00
N PRO A 174 -19.33 10.88 -8.91
CA PRO A 174 -18.87 9.49 -9.13
C PRO A 174 -18.18 9.26 -10.49
N GLU A 175 -18.61 9.96 -11.53
CA GLU A 175 -18.07 9.87 -12.89
C GLU A 175 -16.66 10.45 -13.04
N LYS A 176 -16.20 11.24 -12.06
CA LYS A 176 -14.82 11.71 -11.97
C LYS A 176 -13.88 10.70 -11.29
N ILE A 177 -14.38 9.64 -10.66
CA ILE A 177 -13.59 8.75 -9.81
C ILE A 177 -13.36 7.42 -10.53
N PHE A 178 -12.08 7.06 -10.73
CA PHE A 178 -11.65 5.83 -11.39
C PHE A 178 -10.85 4.97 -10.45
N ILE A 179 -11.31 3.74 -10.22
CA ILE A 179 -10.58 2.75 -9.43
C ILE A 179 -9.50 2.13 -10.33
N GLY A 180 -8.27 2.61 -10.19
CA GLY A 180 -7.08 2.06 -10.84
C GLY A 180 -6.57 0.81 -10.16
N GLY A 181 -6.75 0.75 -8.84
CA GLY A 181 -6.11 -0.23 -7.96
C GLY A 181 -4.70 0.21 -7.58
N MET A 182 -4.09 -0.55 -6.69
CA MET A 182 -2.70 -0.37 -6.29
C MET A 182 -2.00 -1.71 -6.28
N SER A 183 -0.85 -1.79 -6.94
CA SER A 183 -0.13 -3.05 -7.16
C SER A 183 1.06 -3.22 -6.24
N ALA A 184 1.33 -4.48 -5.88
CA ALA A 184 2.58 -4.95 -5.31
C ALA A 184 3.45 -5.65 -6.37
N ASP A 185 4.65 -6.07 -6.01
CA ASP A 185 5.52 -6.91 -6.87
C ASP A 185 5.11 -8.40 -6.80
N SER A 186 3.87 -8.66 -7.18
CA SER A 186 3.29 -10.01 -7.17
C SER A 186 4.04 -11.00 -8.06
N LYS A 187 4.56 -10.51 -9.20
CA LYS A 187 5.30 -11.35 -10.14
C LYS A 187 6.64 -11.78 -9.58
N GLY A 188 7.43 -10.85 -9.05
CA GLY A 188 8.74 -11.16 -8.49
C GLY A 188 8.66 -12.15 -7.34
N LEU A 189 7.67 -12.00 -6.46
CA LEU A 189 7.43 -12.94 -5.36
C LEU A 189 7.03 -14.34 -5.85
N ARG A 190 6.13 -14.46 -6.82
CA ARG A 190 5.75 -15.76 -7.40
C ARG A 190 6.91 -16.44 -8.09
N ASP A 191 7.69 -15.70 -8.88
CA ASP A 191 8.86 -16.26 -9.57
C ASP A 191 9.90 -16.77 -8.56
N ALA A 192 10.11 -16.03 -7.45
CA ALA A 192 11.00 -16.44 -6.38
C ALA A 192 10.51 -17.71 -5.66
N ILE A 193 9.21 -17.82 -5.36
CA ILE A 193 8.61 -19.02 -4.74
C ILE A 193 8.71 -20.22 -5.68
N ASN A 194 8.42 -20.05 -6.96
CA ASN A 194 8.50 -21.13 -7.95
C ASN A 194 9.91 -21.66 -8.14
N SER A 195 10.93 -20.83 -7.93
CA SER A 195 12.35 -21.21 -7.98
C SER A 195 12.89 -21.77 -6.65
N TYR A 196 12.09 -21.70 -5.56
CA TYR A 196 12.49 -22.18 -4.25
C TYR A 196 12.30 -23.69 -4.16
N SER A 197 13.41 -24.46 -4.02
CA SER A 197 13.35 -25.91 -3.98
C SER A 197 12.55 -26.44 -2.81
N ASP A 198 11.82 -27.54 -3.01
CA ASP A 198 11.00 -28.16 -1.97
C ASP A 198 11.85 -28.57 -0.77
N GLU A 199 13.07 -29.07 -0.99
CA GLU A 199 14.00 -29.43 0.09
C GLU A 199 14.34 -28.22 0.97
N SER A 200 14.69 -27.09 0.35
CA SER A 200 15.02 -25.85 1.06
C SER A 200 13.80 -25.27 1.78
N ARG A 201 12.61 -25.39 1.16
CA ARG A 201 11.33 -24.97 1.74
C ARG A 201 11.01 -25.78 3.00
N GLU A 202 11.09 -27.11 2.90
CA GLU A 202 10.84 -28.00 4.03
C GLU A 202 11.84 -27.80 5.18
N LEU A 203 13.12 -27.62 4.83
CA LEU A 203 14.16 -27.32 5.82
C LEU A 203 13.87 -25.98 6.55
N PHE A 204 13.43 -24.97 5.81
CA PHE A 204 13.08 -23.68 6.41
C PHE A 204 11.81 -23.75 7.24
N LYS A 205 10.78 -24.48 6.76
CA LYS A 205 9.51 -24.71 7.48
C LYS A 205 9.73 -25.39 8.84
N LYS A 206 10.64 -26.36 8.93
CA LYS A 206 10.96 -27.07 10.19
C LYS A 206 11.38 -26.16 11.33
N LYS A 207 11.88 -24.97 11.07
CA LYS A 207 12.25 -24.00 12.12
C LYS A 207 11.05 -23.48 12.89
N PHE A 208 9.88 -23.43 12.24
CA PHE A 208 8.68 -22.79 12.74
C PHE A 208 7.56 -23.78 13.04
N GLN A 209 7.61 -24.98 12.47
CA GLN A 209 6.58 -25.99 12.63
C GLN A 209 6.68 -26.64 14.02
N ARG A 210 5.61 -26.55 14.82
CA ARG A 210 5.54 -27.06 16.18
C ARG A 210 4.88 -28.44 16.32
N GLY A 211 4.08 -28.83 15.33
CA GLY A 211 3.38 -30.10 15.28
C GLY A 211 2.95 -30.46 13.88
N LYS A 212 2.44 -31.68 13.68
CA LYS A 212 2.03 -32.14 12.34
C LYS A 212 0.80 -31.39 11.81
N ASP A 213 -0.12 -31.03 12.73
CA ASP A 213 -1.41 -30.43 12.39
C ASP A 213 -1.46 -28.91 12.70
N GLY A 214 -0.32 -28.33 13.11
CA GLY A 214 -0.22 -26.91 13.42
C GLY A 214 -0.13 -26.06 12.16
N LEU A 215 -0.87 -24.95 12.13
CA LEU A 215 -0.81 -23.95 11.08
C LEU A 215 0.28 -22.91 11.34
N ILE A 216 0.88 -22.42 10.28
CA ILE A 216 1.86 -21.33 10.32
C ILE A 216 1.17 -20.05 9.84
N TYR A 217 0.97 -19.11 10.76
CA TYR A 217 0.47 -17.77 10.50
C TYR A 217 1.62 -16.81 10.23
N LEU A 218 1.48 -15.95 9.26
CA LEU A 218 2.49 -14.97 8.89
C LEU A 218 1.95 -13.54 9.00
N PHE A 219 2.68 -12.70 9.70
CA PHE A 219 2.57 -11.24 9.66
C PHE A 219 3.84 -10.67 9.07
N THR A 220 3.71 -9.71 8.13
CA THR A 220 4.83 -8.94 7.60
C THR A 220 4.51 -7.45 7.64
N GLY A 221 5.44 -6.63 8.13
CA GLY A 221 5.26 -5.19 8.17
C GLY A 221 6.02 -4.47 9.26
N GLN A 222 5.90 -3.15 9.31
CA GLN A 222 6.47 -2.35 10.39
C GLN A 222 5.80 -2.68 11.72
N LEU A 223 6.59 -2.82 12.79
CA LEU A 223 6.10 -3.04 14.15
C LEU A 223 5.77 -1.70 14.81
N ILE A 224 4.66 -1.11 14.37
CA ILE A 224 4.12 0.17 14.84
C ILE A 224 2.65 0.03 15.22
N THR A 225 2.16 0.94 16.05
CA THR A 225 0.77 0.90 16.56
C THR A 225 -0.26 0.73 15.45
N ARG A 226 -0.11 1.46 14.35
CA ARG A 226 -1.04 1.44 13.21
C ARG A 226 -1.20 0.05 12.56
N LYS A 227 -0.18 -0.82 12.65
CA LYS A 227 -0.22 -2.16 12.07
C LYS A 227 -0.87 -3.22 12.98
N GLY A 228 -1.25 -2.85 14.21
CA GLY A 228 -2.03 -3.70 15.09
C GLY A 228 -1.29 -4.92 15.66
N ILE A 229 0.05 -4.89 15.69
CA ILE A 229 0.84 -6.04 16.12
C ILE A 229 0.58 -6.41 17.59
N ILE A 230 0.45 -5.44 18.48
CA ILE A 230 0.18 -5.71 19.92
C ILE A 230 -1.19 -6.37 20.12
N PRO A 231 -2.29 -5.87 19.55
CA PRO A 231 -3.55 -6.61 19.52
C PRO A 231 -3.42 -8.05 19.03
N LEU A 232 -2.66 -8.30 17.95
CA LEU A 232 -2.44 -9.66 17.44
C LEU A 232 -1.74 -10.55 18.46
N LEU A 233 -0.64 -10.09 19.07
CA LEU A 233 0.09 -10.87 20.05
C LEU A 233 -0.77 -11.22 21.29
N ASN A 234 -1.68 -10.32 21.68
CA ASN A 234 -2.63 -10.59 22.75
C ASN A 234 -3.71 -11.61 22.33
N ALA A 235 -4.28 -11.49 21.15
CA ALA A 235 -5.24 -12.45 20.61
C ALA A 235 -4.60 -13.83 20.40
N TRP A 236 -3.33 -13.87 19.97
CA TRP A 236 -2.57 -15.10 19.80
C TRP A 236 -2.47 -15.92 21.08
N LYS A 237 -2.27 -15.29 22.24
CA LYS A 237 -2.22 -15.97 23.54
C LYS A 237 -3.53 -16.68 23.90
N ASP A 238 -4.66 -16.19 23.40
CA ASP A 238 -5.94 -16.88 23.60
C ASP A 238 -6.14 -17.99 22.58
N HIS A 239 -5.80 -17.75 21.31
CA HIS A 239 -5.86 -18.73 20.25
C HIS A 239 -5.01 -19.98 20.55
N ILE A 240 -3.77 -19.81 21.00
CA ILE A 240 -2.82 -20.90 21.21
C ILE A 240 -3.24 -21.88 22.34
N LYS A 241 -4.16 -21.47 23.22
CA LYS A 241 -4.73 -22.37 24.24
C LYS A 241 -5.51 -23.52 23.64
N ASN A 242 -6.17 -23.26 22.49
CA ASN A 242 -6.97 -24.25 21.76
C ASN A 242 -6.18 -24.92 20.63
N HIS A 243 -5.16 -24.24 20.09
CA HIS A 243 -4.34 -24.68 18.96
C HIS A 243 -2.84 -24.68 19.30
N PRO A 244 -2.38 -25.51 20.27
CA PRO A 244 -1.03 -25.43 20.83
C PRO A 244 0.10 -25.75 19.85
N ASN A 245 -0.23 -26.31 18.69
CA ASN A 245 0.74 -26.64 17.64
C ASN A 245 0.93 -25.53 16.60
N ASP A 246 0.14 -24.47 16.65
CA ASP A 246 0.25 -23.36 15.71
C ASP A 246 1.47 -22.49 15.97
N SER A 247 1.89 -21.76 14.94
CA SER A 247 3.01 -20.85 14.99
C SER A 247 2.67 -19.52 14.36
N LEU A 248 3.10 -18.43 14.99
CA LEU A 248 3.02 -17.07 14.46
C LEU A 248 4.41 -16.57 14.12
N ILE A 249 4.66 -16.35 12.83
CA ILE A 249 5.88 -15.71 12.34
C ILE A 249 5.61 -14.21 12.15
N VAL A 250 6.40 -13.39 12.82
CA VAL A 250 6.35 -11.93 12.74
C VAL A 250 7.63 -11.44 12.07
N VAL A 251 7.49 -10.94 10.83
CA VAL A 251 8.60 -10.38 10.06
C VAL A 251 8.46 -8.87 10.01
N GLY A 252 9.42 -8.17 10.57
CA GLY A 252 9.44 -6.72 10.58
C GLY A 252 10.21 -6.14 11.75
N ASP A 253 10.32 -4.81 11.72
CA ASP A 253 10.98 -4.02 12.75
C ASP A 253 10.20 -2.70 12.95
N GLY A 254 10.41 -2.04 14.08
CA GLY A 254 9.74 -0.78 14.39
C GLY A 254 9.82 -0.41 15.86
N GLU A 255 9.17 0.70 16.20
CA GLU A 255 9.15 1.25 17.57
C GLU A 255 8.64 0.27 18.64
N LEU A 256 7.75 -0.67 18.27
CA LEU A 256 7.15 -1.64 19.19
C LEU A 256 7.94 -2.95 19.33
N ILE A 257 9.14 -3.05 18.75
CA ILE A 257 9.93 -4.30 18.77
C ILE A 257 10.20 -4.81 20.20
N ASN A 258 10.49 -3.90 21.14
CA ASN A 258 10.77 -4.28 22.52
C ASN A 258 9.50 -4.78 23.24
N GLU A 259 8.36 -4.13 23.02
CA GLU A 259 7.06 -4.57 23.55
C GLU A 259 6.65 -5.94 22.96
N CYS A 260 6.89 -6.13 21.65
CA CYS A 260 6.68 -7.44 21.01
C CYS A 260 7.55 -8.54 21.66
N LYS A 261 8.82 -8.26 21.95
CA LYS A 261 9.72 -9.20 22.64
C LYS A 261 9.22 -9.55 24.05
N GLU A 262 8.78 -8.57 24.82
CA GLU A 262 8.23 -8.78 26.15
C GLU A 262 6.97 -9.66 26.12
N LEU A 263 6.05 -9.38 25.20
CA LEU A 263 4.82 -10.15 25.04
C LEU A 263 5.08 -11.60 24.56
N SER A 264 6.17 -11.82 23.86
CA SER A 264 6.54 -13.15 23.30
C SER A 264 7.46 -13.95 24.21
N LEU A 265 7.95 -13.37 25.31
CA LEU A 265 9.01 -13.97 26.16
C LEU A 265 8.67 -15.39 26.67
N ASN A 266 7.39 -15.63 27.00
CA ASN A 266 6.91 -16.91 27.52
C ASN A 266 5.99 -17.64 26.54
N GLU A 267 6.03 -17.25 25.26
CA GLU A 267 5.18 -17.84 24.23
C GLU A 267 6.04 -18.38 23.08
N PRO A 268 6.49 -19.64 23.17
CA PRO A 268 7.42 -20.25 22.21
C PRO A 268 6.79 -20.48 20.82
N SER A 269 5.49 -20.21 20.64
CA SER A 269 4.82 -20.28 19.35
C SER A 269 4.96 -19.00 18.51
N ILE A 270 5.49 -17.92 19.10
CA ILE A 270 5.72 -16.64 18.42
C ILE A 270 7.18 -16.52 18.02
N PHE A 271 7.44 -16.35 16.74
CA PHE A 271 8.77 -16.19 16.15
C PHE A 271 8.94 -14.76 15.64
N LEU A 272 9.75 -13.95 16.33
CA LEU A 272 10.08 -12.58 15.94
C LEU A 272 11.37 -12.61 15.08
N GLU A 273 11.22 -12.55 13.76
CA GLU A 273 12.34 -12.67 12.82
C GLU A 273 13.08 -11.33 12.57
N GLY A 274 12.51 -10.23 13.09
CA GLY A 274 13.08 -8.90 12.86
C GLY A 274 12.95 -8.45 11.41
N ARG A 275 13.81 -7.49 11.02
CA ARG A 275 13.84 -6.98 9.65
C ARG A 275 14.45 -8.00 8.68
N VAL A 276 13.71 -8.34 7.65
CA VAL A 276 14.15 -9.19 6.54
C VAL A 276 14.22 -8.34 5.27
N GLU A 277 15.29 -8.51 4.49
CA GLU A 277 15.41 -7.84 3.20
C GLU A 277 14.37 -8.38 2.20
N TYR A 278 13.81 -7.48 1.38
CA TYR A 278 12.67 -7.79 0.51
C TYR A 278 12.92 -9.02 -0.41
N TYR A 279 14.13 -9.16 -0.93
CA TYR A 279 14.49 -10.30 -1.78
C TYR A 279 14.51 -11.67 -1.07
N ASN A 280 14.39 -11.71 0.26
CA ASN A 280 14.32 -12.93 1.07
C ASN A 280 12.89 -13.18 1.64
N ILE A 281 11.97 -12.22 1.51
CA ILE A 281 10.65 -12.30 2.13
C ILE A 281 9.82 -13.46 1.57
N TYR A 282 10.03 -13.84 0.31
CA TYR A 282 9.34 -14.95 -0.35
C TYR A 282 9.43 -16.27 0.41
N ARG A 283 10.52 -16.48 1.18
CA ARG A 283 10.74 -17.72 1.96
C ARG A 283 9.68 -17.89 3.04
N TYR A 284 9.25 -16.80 3.66
CA TYR A 284 8.23 -16.79 4.70
C TYR A 284 6.84 -16.99 4.09
N TYR A 285 6.54 -16.32 2.98
CA TYR A 285 5.31 -16.57 2.25
C TYR A 285 5.21 -18.02 1.74
N ALA A 286 6.33 -18.62 1.33
CA ALA A 286 6.37 -19.98 0.80
C ALA A 286 6.05 -21.08 1.84
N ILE A 287 6.26 -20.82 3.13
CA ILE A 287 6.06 -21.79 4.20
C ILE A 287 4.82 -21.53 5.07
N ALA A 288 4.25 -20.34 4.97
CA ALA A 288 3.05 -19.97 5.71
C ALA A 288 1.81 -20.70 5.17
N ASP A 289 0.85 -20.96 6.05
CA ASP A 289 -0.46 -21.52 5.74
C ASP A 289 -1.53 -20.42 5.64
N VAL A 290 -1.37 -19.33 6.43
CA VAL A 290 -2.30 -18.19 6.50
C VAL A 290 -1.51 -16.89 6.61
N TYR A 291 -1.95 -15.87 5.90
CA TYR A 291 -1.47 -14.50 6.11
C TYR A 291 -2.46 -13.72 6.99
N PHE A 292 -1.96 -13.09 8.06
CA PHE A 292 -2.78 -12.40 9.05
C PHE A 292 -2.34 -10.95 9.25
N LEU A 293 -3.21 -9.96 8.92
CA LEU A 293 -2.89 -8.54 9.00
C LEU A 293 -3.91 -7.76 9.84
N PRO A 294 -3.61 -7.48 11.12
CA PRO A 294 -4.51 -6.81 12.05
C PRO A 294 -4.40 -5.28 12.02
N THR A 295 -4.19 -4.68 10.87
CA THR A 295 -3.97 -3.23 10.81
C THR A 295 -5.13 -2.44 11.42
N ILE A 296 -4.81 -1.41 12.20
CA ILE A 296 -5.78 -0.48 12.78
C ILE A 296 -6.16 0.61 11.79
N GLU A 297 -5.25 0.93 10.88
CA GLU A 297 -5.44 1.97 9.88
C GLU A 297 -4.49 1.74 8.70
N ASP A 298 -5.06 1.50 7.52
CA ASP A 298 -4.29 1.44 6.28
C ASP A 298 -5.16 1.87 5.09
N ASN A 299 -4.59 2.63 4.16
CA ASN A 299 -5.29 3.02 2.94
C ASN A 299 -5.38 1.85 1.96
N TRP A 300 -4.29 1.09 1.85
CA TRP A 300 -4.14 -0.09 0.98
C TRP A 300 -2.85 -0.82 1.35
N SER A 301 -2.96 -1.91 2.07
CA SER A 301 -1.79 -2.68 2.48
C SER A 301 -1.28 -3.55 1.33
N LEU A 302 -0.12 -3.21 0.77
CA LEU A 302 0.50 -3.96 -0.34
C LEU A 302 0.85 -5.40 0.00
N VAL A 303 1.12 -5.68 1.28
CA VAL A 303 1.41 -7.04 1.76
C VAL A 303 0.23 -8.02 1.60
N VAL A 304 -1.01 -7.49 1.46
CA VAL A 304 -2.18 -8.34 1.18
C VAL A 304 -2.12 -8.92 -0.25
N PRO A 305 -2.03 -8.12 -1.33
CA PRO A 305 -1.87 -8.69 -2.66
C PRO A 305 -0.55 -9.48 -2.82
N GLU A 306 0.52 -9.17 -2.05
CA GLU A 306 1.72 -10.00 -2.00
C GLU A 306 1.42 -11.40 -1.48
N ALA A 307 0.75 -11.52 -0.33
CA ALA A 307 0.35 -12.80 0.26
C ALA A 307 -0.60 -13.58 -0.66
N MET A 308 -1.58 -12.90 -1.26
CA MET A 308 -2.51 -13.49 -2.22
C MET A 308 -1.79 -14.03 -3.46
N ALA A 309 -0.85 -13.27 -4.02
CA ALA A 309 -0.03 -13.70 -5.15
C ALA A 309 0.82 -14.93 -4.82
N CYS A 310 1.23 -15.07 -3.56
CA CYS A 310 1.95 -16.24 -3.05
C CYS A 310 1.03 -17.44 -2.75
N GLY A 311 -0.28 -17.31 -2.94
CA GLY A 311 -1.24 -18.40 -2.76
C GLY A 311 -1.68 -18.62 -1.32
N LEU A 312 -1.62 -17.59 -0.48
CA LEU A 312 -2.09 -17.68 0.90
C LEU A 312 -3.55 -17.23 1.02
N PRO A 313 -4.37 -17.91 1.80
CA PRO A 313 -5.58 -17.33 2.34
C PRO A 313 -5.23 -16.17 3.29
N VAL A 314 -6.09 -15.15 3.35
CA VAL A 314 -5.78 -13.92 4.06
C VAL A 314 -6.87 -13.59 5.08
N ALA A 315 -6.47 -13.34 6.33
CA ALA A 315 -7.29 -12.62 7.28
C ALA A 315 -6.78 -11.17 7.40
N THR A 316 -7.66 -10.20 7.22
CA THR A 316 -7.29 -8.81 7.39
C THR A 316 -8.37 -8.01 8.11
N SER A 317 -7.95 -6.88 8.68
CA SER A 317 -8.86 -5.98 9.38
C SER A 317 -9.83 -5.28 8.42
N ILE A 318 -11.07 -5.03 8.90
CA ILE A 318 -12.04 -4.14 8.25
C ILE A 318 -11.53 -2.69 8.11
N TYR A 319 -10.44 -2.32 8.80
CA TYR A 319 -9.79 -1.00 8.73
C TYR A 319 -8.67 -0.93 7.68
N ASN A 320 -8.50 -2.00 6.90
CA ASN A 320 -7.60 -2.03 5.75
C ASN A 320 -8.38 -1.69 4.48
N GLY A 321 -8.07 -0.55 3.85
CA GLY A 321 -8.83 -0.05 2.70
C GLY A 321 -8.86 -0.96 1.47
N CYS A 322 -8.02 -1.99 1.39
CA CYS A 322 -8.03 -2.93 0.28
C CYS A 322 -8.99 -4.12 0.47
N HIS A 323 -9.58 -4.29 1.69
CA HIS A 323 -10.37 -5.48 2.00
C HIS A 323 -11.58 -5.69 1.06
N PRO A 324 -12.34 -4.65 0.65
CA PRO A 324 -13.52 -4.89 -0.17
C PRO A 324 -13.22 -5.45 -1.57
N GLU A 325 -12.05 -5.12 -2.11
CA GLU A 325 -11.62 -5.59 -3.42
C GLU A 325 -10.87 -6.92 -3.39
N LEU A 326 -10.15 -7.19 -2.31
CA LEU A 326 -9.20 -8.30 -2.27
C LEU A 326 -9.69 -9.49 -1.44
N ILE A 327 -10.57 -9.28 -0.45
CA ILE A 327 -11.06 -10.34 0.40
C ILE A 327 -12.52 -10.65 0.08
N HIS A 328 -12.73 -11.85 -0.42
CA HIS A 328 -14.05 -12.43 -0.62
C HIS A 328 -14.29 -13.40 0.54
N GLU A 329 -15.18 -13.00 1.45
CA GLU A 329 -15.49 -13.72 2.69
C GLU A 329 -15.75 -15.21 2.43
N GLY A 330 -14.96 -16.08 3.05
CA GLY A 330 -15.07 -17.53 2.91
C GLY A 330 -14.49 -18.13 1.63
N GLU A 331 -14.16 -17.32 0.60
CA GLU A 331 -13.58 -17.83 -0.64
C GLU A 331 -12.04 -17.82 -0.62
N ASN A 332 -11.42 -16.71 -0.20
CA ASN A 332 -9.98 -16.59 -0.10
C ASN A 332 -9.49 -16.06 1.25
N GLY A 333 -10.40 -15.74 2.15
CA GLY A 333 -10.07 -15.18 3.44
C GLY A 333 -11.28 -14.71 4.20
N ILE A 334 -11.03 -13.94 5.25
CA ILE A 334 -12.06 -13.30 6.08
C ILE A 334 -11.59 -11.94 6.57
N THR A 335 -12.54 -11.11 6.96
CA THR A 335 -12.27 -9.85 7.67
C THR A 335 -12.63 -9.95 9.15
N PHE A 336 -11.99 -9.11 9.96
CA PHE A 336 -12.24 -9.03 11.40
C PHE A 336 -12.06 -7.62 11.93
N ASP A 337 -12.61 -7.34 13.12
CA ASP A 337 -12.40 -6.09 13.84
C ASP A 337 -11.16 -6.20 14.74
N THR A 338 -10.13 -5.41 14.46
CA THR A 338 -8.87 -5.38 15.25
C THR A 338 -9.07 -4.83 16.67
N PHE A 339 -10.12 -4.05 16.91
CA PHE A 339 -10.44 -3.52 18.23
C PHE A 339 -11.26 -4.51 19.09
N ASP A 340 -11.75 -5.60 18.49
CA ASP A 340 -12.42 -6.70 19.19
C ASP A 340 -11.49 -7.95 19.22
N GLN A 341 -10.89 -8.21 20.38
CA GLN A 341 -10.03 -9.38 20.58
C GLN A 341 -10.75 -10.69 20.28
N GLY A 342 -12.03 -10.82 20.64
CA GLY A 342 -12.83 -12.01 20.33
C GLY A 342 -13.05 -12.23 18.84
N SER A 343 -13.25 -11.13 18.07
CA SER A 343 -13.31 -11.18 16.61
C SER A 343 -11.99 -11.68 16.02
N MET A 344 -10.86 -11.23 16.56
CA MET A 344 -9.54 -11.61 16.09
C MET A 344 -9.21 -13.08 16.39
N VAL A 345 -9.55 -13.56 17.59
CA VAL A 345 -9.40 -14.99 17.96
C VAL A 345 -10.24 -15.87 17.03
N LYS A 346 -11.52 -15.51 16.81
CA LYS A 346 -12.37 -16.25 15.86
C LYS A 346 -11.79 -16.28 14.45
N ALA A 347 -11.14 -15.19 14.01
CA ALA A 347 -10.49 -15.14 12.72
C ALA A 347 -9.25 -16.04 12.65
N LEU A 348 -8.50 -16.18 13.73
CA LEU A 348 -7.40 -17.15 13.83
C LEU A 348 -7.93 -18.59 13.79
N ASP A 349 -8.94 -18.92 14.61
CA ASP A 349 -9.51 -20.26 14.71
C ASP A 349 -10.20 -20.72 13.41
N TYR A 350 -10.69 -19.77 12.60
CA TYR A 350 -11.46 -20.05 11.38
C TYR A 350 -10.73 -20.98 10.40
N PHE A 351 -9.43 -20.81 10.22
CA PHE A 351 -8.66 -21.49 9.18
C PHE A 351 -8.44 -22.98 9.44
N HIS A 352 -8.60 -23.46 10.68
CA HIS A 352 -8.50 -24.87 11.02
C HIS A 352 -9.58 -25.74 10.38
N HIS A 353 -10.67 -25.13 9.93
CA HIS A 353 -11.82 -25.84 9.33
C HIS A 353 -11.96 -25.58 7.82
N GLN A 354 -10.91 -25.04 7.17
CA GLN A 354 -10.97 -24.64 5.77
C GLN A 354 -10.02 -25.45 4.87
N ASP A 355 -10.36 -25.54 3.60
CA ASP A 355 -9.41 -25.97 2.56
C ASP A 355 -8.50 -24.79 2.17
N LEU A 356 -7.39 -24.65 2.90
CA LEU A 356 -6.42 -23.55 2.71
C LEU A 356 -5.82 -23.54 1.30
N LYS A 357 -5.69 -24.72 0.67
CA LYS A 357 -5.18 -24.81 -0.71
C LYS A 357 -6.19 -24.27 -1.71
N ALA A 358 -7.48 -24.55 -1.53
CA ALA A 358 -8.52 -23.97 -2.37
C ALA A 358 -8.61 -22.47 -2.18
N MET A 359 -8.59 -21.98 -0.93
CA MET A 359 -8.58 -20.55 -0.61
C MET A 359 -7.35 -19.85 -1.20
N GLY A 360 -6.17 -20.45 -1.11
CA GLY A 360 -4.95 -19.91 -1.69
C GLY A 360 -5.00 -19.80 -3.22
N ARG A 361 -5.56 -20.80 -3.92
CA ARG A 361 -5.81 -20.72 -5.37
C ARG A 361 -6.76 -19.56 -5.71
N LYS A 362 -7.79 -19.36 -4.90
CA LYS A 362 -8.73 -18.25 -5.06
C LYS A 362 -8.05 -16.90 -4.81
N SER A 363 -7.15 -16.81 -3.82
CA SER A 363 -6.33 -15.61 -3.60
C SER A 363 -5.54 -15.24 -4.86
N ILE A 364 -4.86 -16.19 -5.49
CA ILE A 364 -4.11 -15.94 -6.74
C ILE A 364 -5.04 -15.43 -7.85
N GLU A 365 -6.25 -16.00 -7.97
CA GLU A 365 -7.24 -15.57 -8.96
C GLU A 365 -7.68 -14.11 -8.73
N LEU A 366 -8.05 -13.78 -7.49
CA LEU A 366 -8.55 -12.48 -7.10
C LEU A 366 -7.47 -11.39 -7.10
N GLU A 367 -6.19 -11.74 -6.95
CA GLU A 367 -5.07 -10.80 -7.05
C GLU A 367 -4.80 -10.36 -8.50
N LYS A 368 -5.00 -11.21 -9.49
CA LYS A 368 -4.66 -10.93 -10.91
C LYS A 368 -5.12 -9.55 -11.42
N PRO A 369 -6.35 -9.08 -11.14
CA PRO A 369 -6.78 -7.75 -11.55
C PRO A 369 -5.95 -6.62 -10.93
N PHE A 370 -5.27 -6.86 -9.80
CA PHE A 370 -4.51 -5.87 -9.04
C PHE A 370 -2.99 -5.96 -9.22
N ASN A 371 -2.52 -6.77 -10.16
CA ASN A 371 -1.11 -6.77 -10.55
C ASN A 371 -0.73 -5.47 -11.28
N THR A 372 0.56 -5.19 -11.34
CA THR A 372 1.13 -3.96 -11.91
C THR A 372 0.62 -3.65 -13.33
N VAL A 373 0.57 -4.66 -14.20
CA VAL A 373 0.16 -4.48 -15.61
C VAL A 373 -1.30 -4.06 -15.71
N ASN A 374 -2.18 -4.73 -14.96
CA ASN A 374 -3.62 -4.47 -15.00
C ASN A 374 -3.97 -3.13 -14.33
N CYS A 375 -3.32 -2.79 -13.21
CA CYS A 375 -3.50 -1.49 -12.57
C CYS A 375 -3.06 -0.36 -13.50
N ALA A 376 -1.86 -0.46 -14.08
CA ALA A 376 -1.36 0.56 -15.01
C ALA A 376 -2.26 0.69 -16.27
N ARG A 377 -2.81 -0.43 -16.78
CA ARG A 377 -3.73 -0.41 -17.91
C ARG A 377 -5.01 0.35 -17.57
N ARG A 378 -5.64 0.07 -16.43
CA ARG A 378 -6.86 0.78 -16.01
C ARG A 378 -6.62 2.28 -15.85
N GLU A 379 -5.49 2.67 -15.26
CA GLU A 379 -5.16 4.08 -15.09
C GLU A 379 -4.88 4.77 -16.45
N PHE A 380 -4.13 4.11 -17.33
CA PHE A 380 -3.91 4.57 -18.71
C PHE A 380 -5.23 4.81 -19.43
N ASP A 381 -6.14 3.83 -19.41
CA ASP A 381 -7.43 3.89 -20.11
C ASP A 381 -8.31 5.02 -19.54
N ALA A 382 -8.32 5.20 -18.21
CA ALA A 382 -9.03 6.30 -17.55
C ALA A 382 -8.50 7.66 -18.00
N ILE A 383 -7.18 7.87 -17.97
CA ILE A 383 -6.56 9.14 -18.41
C ILE A 383 -6.88 9.43 -19.86
N VAL A 384 -6.73 8.44 -20.75
CA VAL A 384 -6.99 8.61 -22.20
C VAL A 384 -8.46 8.91 -22.47
N LYS A 385 -9.38 8.18 -21.81
CA LYS A 385 -10.83 8.37 -21.95
C LYS A 385 -11.25 9.78 -21.55
N MET A 386 -10.85 10.21 -20.35
CA MET A 386 -11.27 11.49 -19.79
C MET A 386 -10.60 12.69 -20.46
N THR A 387 -9.38 12.53 -20.98
CA THR A 387 -8.71 13.60 -21.72
C THR A 387 -9.38 13.86 -23.08
N LYS A 388 -9.96 12.82 -23.70
CA LYS A 388 -10.68 12.94 -24.99
C LYS A 388 -12.11 13.51 -24.85
N GLN A 389 -12.73 13.32 -23.70
CA GLN A 389 -14.03 13.95 -23.42
C GLN A 389 -13.81 15.46 -23.31
N LYS A 390 -14.31 16.26 -24.27
CA LYS A 390 -14.27 17.74 -24.19
C LYS A 390 -14.96 18.18 -22.90
N ALA A 391 -14.36 19.17 -22.22
CA ALA A 391 -14.93 19.83 -21.05
C ALA A 391 -16.26 20.48 -21.37
#